data_88e1248cf00a050482ff215253e063d2
#
_entry.id   88e1248cf00a050482ff215253e063d2
#
_cell.length_a   1.000
_cell.length_b   1.000
_cell.length_c   1.000
_cell.angle_alpha   90.00
_cell.angle_beta   90.00
_cell.angle_gamma   90.00
#
_symmetry.space_group_name_H-M   'P 1'
#
loop_
_entity.id
_entity.type
_entity.pdbx_description
1 polymer ?
#
loop_
_entity_poly.entity_id
_entity_poly.type
_entity_poly.pdbx_seq_one_letter_code
_entity_poly.pdbx_strand_id
1 'polypeptide(L)'
;MFEEYLQHNLYWRSLETFLEQDPQLANLKNLKFVHPLDWWKGIDWSHPGIFLLTGGRQLGKTTSTKLLIRDSLKSKKFSPKNIFYLPCDQIENHQELGRMLRLFLEKAESPFLLIVDEVTYVREWDRAIKALADEGRFKNGFCIITGSDSVILKDAMARFPGRRGEASKTDFHLSPLDFREYLELTDPSLLSSMDVGPLFAAFDSYLKCGGHLRAINSLHQQGAVSEATFATFEQWIRGDFEKRGKNVNQLCLILKSIVETLGSQVTYSSLTSRVGEISKPTFIDYCGLLERLDILFDLQAFDQNKKIGFPRKARKFHFWDPFILETVLRWLKRELFVPEGIDPTPAKAEAAVAAAFKKKFPAYYHKGKGEIDVVALVNRKPVFIEVKWTSQVRPWDLGELKIRKPSFILTKNPSEGMIDGVQAIPLPFFLARMENFI
;
A
#
# COMPACT_ATOMS: atom_id res chain seq x y z
N MET A 1 37.39 1.26 2.74
CA MET A 1 36.52 0.43 3.60
C MET A 1 35.04 0.53 3.22
N PHE A 2 34.58 1.67 2.67
CA PHE A 2 33.24 1.81 2.07
C PHE A 2 33.28 1.97 0.54
N GLU A 3 34.39 1.66 -0.10
CA GLU A 3 34.53 1.77 -1.55
C GLU A 3 33.53 0.89 -2.31
N GLU A 4 33.24 -0.29 -1.79
CA GLU A 4 32.22 -1.20 -2.33
C GLU A 4 30.80 -0.62 -2.31
N TYR A 5 30.51 0.32 -1.37
CA TYR A 5 29.21 0.99 -1.26
C TYR A 5 29.20 2.38 -1.93
N LEU A 6 30.31 2.82 -2.53
CA LEU A 6 30.39 4.13 -3.17
C LEU A 6 29.36 4.28 -4.30
N GLN A 7 29.10 3.22 -5.04
CA GLN A 7 28.10 3.20 -6.11
C GLN A 7 26.68 3.46 -5.61
N HIS A 8 26.39 3.16 -4.35
CA HIS A 8 25.09 3.41 -3.71
C HIS A 8 25.04 4.74 -2.94
N ASN A 9 26.22 5.37 -2.73
CA ASN A 9 26.40 6.59 -1.94
C ASN A 9 27.16 7.66 -2.77
N LEU A 10 26.74 7.85 -4.02
CA LEU A 10 27.39 8.77 -4.97
C LEU A 10 27.46 10.22 -4.47
N TYR A 11 26.58 10.62 -3.56
CA TYR A 11 26.61 11.93 -2.91
C TYR A 11 27.85 12.18 -2.05
N TRP A 12 28.64 11.15 -1.72
CA TRP A 12 29.95 11.34 -1.10
C TRP A 12 30.97 11.99 -2.05
N ARG A 13 30.73 11.89 -3.36
CA ARG A 13 31.50 12.62 -4.37
C ARG A 13 30.94 14.01 -4.55
N SER A 14 29.69 14.11 -4.96
CA SER A 14 28.93 15.37 -5.06
C SER A 14 27.43 15.10 -5.15
N LEU A 15 26.63 16.11 -4.79
CA LEU A 15 25.16 16.06 -4.99
C LEU A 15 24.82 15.94 -6.49
N GLU A 16 25.57 16.61 -7.37
CA GLU A 16 25.37 16.58 -8.82
C GLU A 16 25.56 15.15 -9.35
N THR A 17 26.68 14.52 -9.03
CA THR A 17 26.94 13.12 -9.39
C THR A 17 25.81 12.19 -8.91
N PHE A 18 25.32 12.38 -7.70
CA PHE A 18 24.22 11.61 -7.16
C PHE A 18 22.92 11.79 -7.97
N LEU A 19 22.57 13.02 -8.32
CA LEU A 19 21.35 13.31 -9.07
C LEU A 19 21.38 12.82 -10.51
N GLU A 20 22.59 12.71 -11.11
CA GLU A 20 22.76 12.30 -12.49
C GLU A 20 22.99 10.80 -12.68
N GLN A 21 23.73 10.18 -11.77
CA GLN A 21 24.21 8.82 -11.93
C GLN A 21 23.51 7.79 -11.04
N ASP A 22 22.76 8.22 -9.98
CA ASP A 22 21.96 7.26 -9.23
C ASP A 22 20.81 6.74 -10.12
N PRO A 23 20.72 5.40 -10.35
CA PRO A 23 19.76 4.85 -11.32
C PRO A 23 18.31 5.20 -11.02
N GLN A 24 17.92 5.25 -9.75
CA GLN A 24 16.55 5.59 -9.35
C GLN A 24 16.24 7.06 -9.64
N LEU A 25 17.15 7.97 -9.28
CA LEU A 25 16.96 9.40 -9.50
C LEU A 25 17.08 9.80 -10.99
N ALA A 26 18.03 9.21 -11.72
CA ALA A 26 18.17 9.44 -13.15
C ALA A 26 16.93 9.01 -13.93
N ASN A 27 16.32 7.88 -13.55
CA ASN A 27 15.12 7.37 -14.21
C ASN A 27 13.88 8.28 -14.00
N LEU A 28 13.84 9.07 -12.93
CA LEU A 28 12.72 10.00 -12.71
C LEU A 28 12.58 11.05 -13.81
N LYS A 29 13.69 11.42 -14.48
CA LYS A 29 13.67 12.39 -15.59
C LYS A 29 12.89 11.89 -16.82
N ASN A 30 12.73 10.57 -16.95
CA ASN A 30 12.03 9.93 -18.07
C ASN A 30 10.54 9.69 -17.80
N LEU A 31 10.07 9.99 -16.60
CA LEU A 31 8.69 9.79 -16.22
C LEU A 31 7.84 11.02 -16.53
N LYS A 32 6.62 10.79 -17.04
CA LYS A 32 5.63 11.86 -17.22
C LYS A 32 5.15 12.40 -15.88
N PHE A 33 4.94 11.52 -14.92
CA PHE A 33 4.48 11.83 -13.57
C PHE A 33 5.47 11.34 -12.54
N VAL A 34 5.90 12.23 -11.65
CA VAL A 34 6.78 11.94 -10.53
C VAL A 34 6.07 12.33 -9.25
N HIS A 35 5.69 11.34 -8.45
CA HIS A 35 5.12 11.59 -7.13
C HIS A 35 6.24 11.90 -6.14
N PRO A 36 6.08 12.90 -5.25
CA PRO A 36 7.13 13.32 -4.32
C PRO A 36 7.53 12.22 -3.32
N LEU A 37 6.64 11.27 -2.98
CA LEU A 37 6.88 10.19 -2.02
C LEU A 37 7.47 10.68 -0.69
N ASP A 38 7.08 11.86 -0.24
CA ASP A 38 7.73 12.66 0.81
C ASP A 38 7.25 12.32 2.24
N TRP A 39 7.06 11.03 2.51
CA TRP A 39 6.65 10.49 3.82
C TRP A 39 7.49 11.01 4.99
N TRP A 40 8.76 11.36 4.74
CA TRP A 40 9.68 11.89 5.75
C TRP A 40 9.32 13.28 6.25
N LYS A 41 8.41 13.98 5.61
CA LYS A 41 7.82 15.23 6.15
C LYS A 41 7.06 14.97 7.45
N GLY A 42 6.62 13.73 7.68
CA GLY A 42 6.00 13.30 8.92
C GLY A 42 6.99 12.91 10.02
N ILE A 43 8.31 12.95 9.79
CA ILE A 43 9.32 12.71 10.82
C ILE A 43 9.51 13.97 11.67
N ASP A 44 9.41 13.80 12.98
CA ASP A 44 9.87 14.81 13.91
C ASP A 44 11.40 14.76 14.03
N TRP A 45 12.07 15.64 13.32
CA TRP A 45 13.53 15.70 13.26
C TRP A 45 14.20 16.27 14.53
N SER A 46 13.44 16.65 15.55
CA SER A 46 13.96 16.99 16.87
C SER A 46 14.20 15.76 17.74
N HIS A 47 13.61 14.60 17.37
CA HIS A 47 13.71 13.36 18.13
C HIS A 47 14.42 12.26 17.31
N PRO A 48 15.74 12.09 17.47
CA PRO A 48 16.49 10.99 16.85
C PRO A 48 15.94 9.61 17.25
N GLY A 49 16.22 8.61 16.43
CA GLY A 49 15.77 7.26 16.72
C GLY A 49 15.66 6.36 15.50
N ILE A 50 14.90 5.27 15.65
CA ILE A 50 14.69 4.25 14.62
C ILE A 50 13.30 4.39 14.04
N PHE A 51 13.27 4.63 12.74
CA PHE A 51 12.04 4.83 11.93
C PHE A 51 11.88 3.70 10.95
N LEU A 52 10.64 3.29 10.72
CA LEU A 52 10.29 2.21 9.84
C LEU A 52 9.53 2.73 8.62
N LEU A 53 9.98 2.35 7.43
CA LEU A 53 9.24 2.58 6.18
C LEU A 53 8.85 1.25 5.57
N THR A 54 7.56 0.95 5.60
CA THR A 54 6.97 -0.26 5.02
C THR A 54 6.16 0.06 3.77
N GLY A 55 5.68 -0.96 3.10
CA GLY A 55 4.80 -0.89 1.93
C GLY A 55 5.11 -1.98 0.93
N GLY A 56 4.16 -2.33 0.09
CA GLY A 56 4.29 -3.34 -0.95
C GLY A 56 5.47 -3.07 -1.89
N ARG A 57 5.80 -4.03 -2.74
CA ARG A 57 6.81 -3.82 -3.77
C ARG A 57 6.33 -2.84 -4.83
N GLN A 58 7.27 -2.25 -5.57
CA GLN A 58 7.01 -1.31 -6.66
C GLN A 58 6.26 -0.01 -6.24
N LEU A 59 6.22 0.30 -4.94
CA LEU A 59 5.66 1.56 -4.41
C LEU A 59 6.70 2.68 -4.29
N GLY A 60 7.96 2.41 -4.66
CA GLY A 60 9.00 3.42 -4.69
C GLY A 60 9.71 3.66 -3.34
N LYS A 61 9.75 2.70 -2.40
CA LYS A 61 10.48 2.83 -1.12
C LYS A 61 11.93 3.25 -1.33
N THR A 62 12.68 2.50 -2.13
CA THR A 62 14.08 2.82 -2.48
C THR A 62 14.21 4.20 -3.12
N THR A 63 13.35 4.53 -4.08
CA THR A 63 13.35 5.87 -4.69
C THR A 63 13.06 6.94 -3.65
N SER A 64 12.10 6.72 -2.75
CA SER A 64 11.74 7.69 -1.72
C SER A 64 12.87 7.93 -0.73
N THR A 65 13.64 6.88 -0.35
CA THR A 65 14.82 7.06 0.51
C THR A 65 15.94 7.84 -0.20
N LYS A 66 16.11 7.66 -1.51
CA LYS A 66 17.04 8.48 -2.30
C LYS A 66 16.58 9.95 -2.43
N LEU A 67 15.28 10.18 -2.55
CA LEU A 67 14.70 11.53 -2.50
C LEU A 67 14.88 12.18 -1.12
N LEU A 68 14.73 11.43 -0.03
CA LEU A 68 15.04 11.88 1.32
C LEU A 68 16.50 12.33 1.44
N ILE A 69 17.46 11.54 0.92
CA ILE A 69 18.88 11.90 0.91
C ILE A 69 19.08 13.21 0.13
N ARG A 70 18.53 13.31 -1.08
CA ARG A 70 18.58 14.53 -1.91
C ARG A 70 18.11 15.77 -1.15
N ASP A 71 16.95 15.68 -0.51
CA ASP A 71 16.34 16.82 0.17
C ASP A 71 17.10 17.18 1.46
N SER A 72 17.63 16.16 2.15
CA SER A 72 18.49 16.35 3.32
C SER A 72 19.80 17.07 2.98
N LEU A 73 20.40 16.75 1.83
CA LEU A 73 21.60 17.42 1.33
C LEU A 73 21.32 18.84 0.85
N LYS A 74 20.23 19.04 0.10
CA LYS A 74 19.80 20.37 -0.36
C LYS A 74 19.51 21.33 0.79
N SER A 75 18.86 20.85 1.84
CA SER A 75 18.57 21.63 3.05
C SER A 75 19.74 21.75 4.01
N LYS A 76 20.89 21.11 3.69
CA LYS A 76 22.09 21.05 4.54
C LYS A 76 21.80 20.50 5.95
N LYS A 77 20.78 19.64 6.07
CA LYS A 77 20.40 19.01 7.34
C LYS A 77 21.49 18.05 7.83
N PHE A 78 22.11 17.31 6.91
CA PHE A 78 23.21 16.39 7.20
C PHE A 78 24.38 16.67 6.26
N SER A 79 25.61 16.52 6.77
CA SER A 79 26.79 16.47 5.93
C SER A 79 26.79 15.18 5.09
N PRO A 80 27.25 15.19 3.84
CA PRO A 80 27.33 13.98 3.01
C PRO A 80 28.01 12.80 3.72
N LYS A 81 29.06 13.06 4.50
CA LYS A 81 29.81 12.02 5.24
C LYS A 81 29.00 11.41 6.39
N ASN A 82 28.00 12.11 6.88
CA ASN A 82 27.13 11.66 7.96
C ASN A 82 25.83 11.02 7.45
N ILE A 83 25.73 10.73 6.15
CA ILE A 83 24.66 9.95 5.54
C ILE A 83 25.26 8.63 5.05
N PHE A 84 24.59 7.52 5.36
CA PHE A 84 24.91 6.21 4.81
C PHE A 84 23.66 5.47 4.34
N TYR A 85 23.66 5.11 3.08
CA TYR A 85 22.64 4.26 2.48
C TYR A 85 23.23 2.87 2.28
N LEU A 86 22.63 1.87 2.92
CA LEU A 86 23.03 0.47 2.89
C LEU A 86 21.94 -0.38 2.27
N PRO A 87 22.08 -0.83 1.00
CA PRO A 87 21.20 -1.83 0.44
C PRO A 87 21.52 -3.20 1.05
N CYS A 88 20.51 -3.94 1.48
CA CYS A 88 20.70 -5.19 2.22
C CYS A 88 20.55 -6.45 1.35
N ASP A 89 20.41 -6.32 0.05
CA ASP A 89 20.19 -7.43 -0.88
C ASP A 89 21.40 -8.38 -1.01
N GLN A 90 22.59 -7.93 -0.63
CA GLN A 90 23.84 -8.70 -0.65
C GLN A 90 24.35 -9.07 0.74
N ILE A 91 23.62 -8.69 1.82
CA ILE A 91 24.03 -8.99 3.19
C ILE A 91 23.33 -10.26 3.65
N GLU A 92 24.11 -11.27 4.07
CA GLU A 92 23.55 -12.58 4.41
C GLU A 92 22.95 -12.66 5.83
N ASN A 93 23.59 -12.03 6.80
CA ASN A 93 23.28 -12.24 8.20
C ASN A 93 23.49 -11.00 9.07
N HIS A 94 22.96 -11.08 10.31
CA HIS A 94 23.01 -10.00 11.27
C HIS A 94 24.41 -9.62 11.74
N GLN A 95 25.40 -10.55 11.74
CA GLN A 95 26.76 -10.24 12.14
C GLN A 95 27.43 -9.30 11.13
N GLU A 96 27.26 -9.60 9.85
CA GLU A 96 27.75 -8.77 8.77
C GLU A 96 27.06 -7.40 8.76
N LEU A 97 25.72 -7.36 8.86
CA LEU A 97 24.96 -6.13 9.00
C LEU A 97 25.49 -5.30 10.17
N GLY A 98 25.60 -5.92 11.36
CA GLY A 98 26.09 -5.24 12.57
C GLY A 98 27.50 -4.67 12.41
N ARG A 99 28.41 -5.41 11.75
CA ARG A 99 29.76 -4.94 11.45
C ARG A 99 29.74 -3.71 10.55
N MET A 100 28.98 -3.75 9.47
CA MET A 100 28.90 -2.63 8.53
C MET A 100 28.35 -1.36 9.19
N LEU A 101 27.29 -1.52 9.97
CA LEU A 101 26.69 -0.38 10.68
C LEU A 101 27.63 0.22 11.73
N ARG A 102 28.35 -0.61 12.51
CA ARG A 102 29.36 -0.11 13.46
C ARG A 102 30.46 0.69 12.80
N LEU A 103 31.00 0.19 11.69
CA LEU A 103 32.03 0.89 10.92
C LEU A 103 31.60 2.29 10.48
N PHE A 104 30.35 2.46 10.09
CA PHE A 104 29.81 3.78 9.78
C PHE A 104 29.65 4.63 11.03
N LEU A 105 29.02 4.09 12.08
CA LEU A 105 28.71 4.81 13.34
C LEU A 105 29.95 5.22 14.13
N GLU A 106 31.09 4.58 13.90
CA GLU A 106 32.39 4.99 14.48
C GLU A 106 32.97 6.24 13.82
N LYS A 107 32.58 6.53 12.58
CA LYS A 107 33.12 7.65 11.79
C LYS A 107 32.13 8.80 11.64
N ALA A 108 30.83 8.51 11.79
CA ALA A 108 29.80 9.51 11.62
C ALA A 108 29.78 10.49 12.79
N GLU A 109 29.70 11.77 12.47
CA GLU A 109 29.44 12.84 13.44
C GLU A 109 27.92 13.03 13.59
N SER A 110 27.48 13.47 14.76
CA SER A 110 26.06 13.75 15.01
C SER A 110 25.67 15.16 14.52
N PRO A 111 24.47 15.31 13.96
CA PRO A 111 23.50 14.25 13.65
C PRO A 111 23.85 13.49 12.37
N PHE A 112 23.49 12.21 12.32
CA PHE A 112 23.66 11.36 11.13
C PHE A 112 22.33 10.79 10.63
N LEU A 113 22.32 10.37 9.37
CA LEU A 113 21.22 9.67 8.71
C LEU A 113 21.70 8.31 8.19
N LEU A 114 21.20 7.23 8.75
CA LEU A 114 21.45 5.88 8.34
C LEU A 114 20.19 5.31 7.66
N ILE A 115 20.33 4.78 6.46
CA ILE A 115 19.25 4.13 5.73
C ILE A 115 19.64 2.68 5.48
N VAL A 116 18.86 1.74 6.03
CA VAL A 116 19.02 0.30 5.88
C VAL A 116 17.88 -0.19 4.99
N ASP A 117 18.16 -0.32 3.69
CA ASP A 117 17.13 -0.55 2.68
C ASP A 117 16.92 -2.05 2.43
N GLU A 118 15.63 -2.46 2.39
CA GLU A 118 15.17 -3.85 2.23
C GLU A 118 15.82 -4.84 3.23
N VAL A 119 15.85 -4.47 4.50
CA VAL A 119 16.49 -5.24 5.58
C VAL A 119 15.97 -6.66 5.72
N THR A 120 14.77 -6.95 5.23
CA THR A 120 14.15 -8.27 5.28
C THR A 120 14.88 -9.36 4.48
N TYR A 121 15.86 -8.99 3.66
CA TYR A 121 16.79 -9.93 3.04
C TYR A 121 17.81 -10.52 4.02
N VAL A 122 18.12 -9.79 5.09
CA VAL A 122 19.13 -10.20 6.07
C VAL A 122 18.53 -11.14 7.11
N ARG A 123 19.10 -12.32 7.26
CA ARG A 123 18.66 -13.26 8.30
C ARG A 123 18.93 -12.69 9.69
N GLU A 124 17.90 -12.69 10.56
CA GLU A 124 17.97 -12.21 11.95
C GLU A 124 18.42 -10.73 12.08
N TRP A 125 18.11 -9.90 11.09
CA TRP A 125 18.51 -8.49 11.04
C TRP A 125 18.17 -7.70 12.32
N ASP A 126 17.06 -8.06 12.97
CA ASP A 126 16.60 -7.44 14.21
C ASP A 126 17.63 -7.55 15.35
N ARG A 127 18.42 -8.61 15.40
CA ARG A 127 19.50 -8.77 16.39
C ARG A 127 20.59 -7.71 16.23
N ALA A 128 20.98 -7.38 15.00
CA ALA A 128 21.99 -6.36 14.74
C ALA A 128 21.50 -4.96 15.16
N ILE A 129 20.28 -4.61 14.74
CA ILE A 129 19.71 -3.29 15.08
C ILE A 129 19.48 -3.17 16.58
N LYS A 130 18.97 -4.23 17.23
CA LYS A 130 18.76 -4.25 18.68
C LYS A 130 20.06 -4.06 19.46
N ALA A 131 21.12 -4.76 19.08
CA ALA A 131 22.42 -4.61 19.75
C ALA A 131 22.93 -3.17 19.70
N LEU A 132 22.86 -2.54 18.52
CA LEU A 132 23.25 -1.13 18.35
C LEU A 132 22.34 -0.16 19.13
N ALA A 133 21.05 -0.45 19.21
CA ALA A 133 20.12 0.34 20.00
C ALA A 133 20.44 0.23 21.51
N ASP A 134 20.75 -0.98 21.99
CA ASP A 134 21.14 -1.24 23.40
C ASP A 134 22.49 -0.55 23.74
N GLU A 135 23.40 -0.43 22.76
CA GLU A 135 24.64 0.36 22.87
C GLU A 135 24.37 1.88 22.82
N GLY A 136 23.13 2.32 22.62
CA GLY A 136 22.76 3.73 22.54
C GLY A 136 23.23 4.46 21.28
N ARG A 137 23.59 3.71 20.23
CA ARG A 137 24.18 4.27 19.00
C ARG A 137 23.24 5.17 18.20
N PHE A 138 21.91 5.05 18.38
CA PHE A 138 20.92 5.84 17.67
C PHE A 138 20.40 7.07 18.43
N LYS A 139 20.95 7.37 19.64
CA LYS A 139 20.50 8.50 20.45
C LYS A 139 20.67 9.87 19.79
N ASN A 140 21.65 10.01 18.90
CA ASN A 140 21.98 11.28 18.26
C ASN A 140 21.87 11.21 16.71
N GLY A 141 21.15 10.22 16.18
CA GLY A 141 21.00 10.03 14.73
C GLY A 141 19.69 9.37 14.36
N PHE A 142 19.42 9.38 13.07
CA PHE A 142 18.19 8.88 12.46
C PHE A 142 18.50 7.60 11.69
N CYS A 143 17.89 6.49 12.10
CA CYS A 143 18.01 5.21 11.41
C CYS A 143 16.69 4.89 10.73
N ILE A 144 16.67 4.91 9.40
CA ILE A 144 15.52 4.54 8.59
C ILE A 144 15.69 3.09 8.14
N ILE A 145 14.73 2.24 8.49
CA ILE A 145 14.73 0.83 8.10
C ILE A 145 13.59 0.61 7.11
N THR A 146 13.89 0.00 5.96
CA THR A 146 12.84 -0.31 4.97
C THR A 146 12.72 -1.80 4.71
N GLY A 147 11.56 -2.19 4.19
CA GLY A 147 11.30 -3.52 3.68
C GLY A 147 9.89 -3.68 3.12
N SER A 148 9.71 -4.72 2.32
CA SER A 148 8.45 -4.99 1.63
C SER A 148 7.47 -5.84 2.46
N ASP A 149 7.95 -6.61 3.44
CA ASP A 149 7.08 -7.36 4.35
C ASP A 149 6.77 -6.52 5.60
N SER A 150 5.63 -5.85 5.56
CA SER A 150 5.22 -4.89 6.58
C SER A 150 4.98 -5.53 7.96
N VAL A 151 4.53 -6.79 8.00
CA VAL A 151 4.24 -7.48 9.27
C VAL A 151 5.51 -7.97 9.92
N ILE A 152 6.40 -8.62 9.17
CA ILE A 152 7.70 -9.07 9.71
C ILE A 152 8.46 -7.89 10.31
N LEU A 153 8.44 -6.74 9.64
CA LEU A 153 9.10 -5.54 10.14
C LEU A 153 8.43 -5.00 11.41
N LYS A 154 7.11 -4.87 11.43
CA LYS A 154 6.36 -4.40 12.59
C LYS A 154 6.51 -5.34 13.79
N ASP A 155 6.41 -6.65 13.56
CA ASP A 155 6.58 -7.66 14.62
C ASP A 155 8.00 -7.66 15.20
N ALA A 156 9.02 -7.52 14.34
CA ALA A 156 10.38 -7.37 14.80
C ALA A 156 10.53 -6.09 15.63
N MET A 157 10.04 -4.95 15.13
CA MET A 157 10.13 -3.66 15.82
C MET A 157 9.30 -3.60 17.11
N ALA A 158 8.23 -4.37 17.24
CA ALA A 158 7.49 -4.52 18.50
C ALA A 158 8.33 -5.13 19.62
N ARG A 159 9.44 -5.83 19.28
CA ARG A 159 10.42 -6.36 20.24
C ARG A 159 11.46 -5.34 20.70
N PHE A 160 11.30 -4.07 20.32
CA PHE A 160 12.21 -2.94 20.64
C PHE A 160 11.55 -1.90 21.58
N PRO A 161 10.86 -2.28 22.67
CA PRO A 161 10.22 -1.30 23.53
C PRO A 161 11.27 -0.36 24.12
N GLY A 162 11.02 0.96 24.07
CA GLY A 162 11.92 1.99 24.60
C GLY A 162 13.24 2.21 23.85
N ARG A 163 13.47 1.53 22.69
CA ARG A 163 14.72 1.62 21.92
C ARG A 163 14.62 2.43 20.64
N ARG A 164 13.40 2.86 20.28
CA ARG A 164 13.13 3.53 19.00
C ARG A 164 13.26 5.06 19.06
N GLY A 165 13.58 5.62 20.23
CA GLY A 165 13.58 7.07 20.47
C GLY A 165 12.24 7.57 21.00
N GLU A 166 12.10 8.90 21.09
CA GLU A 166 10.97 9.58 21.74
C GLU A 166 9.95 10.18 20.73
N ALA A 167 10.19 10.02 19.42
CA ALA A 167 9.28 10.52 18.40
C ALA A 167 7.89 9.87 18.51
N SER A 168 6.84 10.66 18.45
CA SER A 168 5.45 10.19 18.56
C SER A 168 5.02 9.30 17.40
N LYS A 169 5.64 9.47 16.22
CA LYS A 169 5.40 8.68 15.01
C LYS A 169 6.72 8.15 14.47
N THR A 170 6.89 6.85 14.51
CA THR A 170 8.09 6.15 14.04
C THR A 170 7.81 5.15 12.91
N ASP A 171 6.53 4.89 12.58
CA ASP A 171 6.12 3.97 11.53
C ASP A 171 5.46 4.72 10.38
N PHE A 172 5.97 4.47 9.18
CA PHE A 172 5.47 5.01 7.93
C PHE A 172 5.15 3.86 6.98
N HIS A 173 4.09 4.02 6.21
CA HIS A 173 3.67 3.02 5.25
C HIS A 173 3.34 3.68 3.91
N LEU A 174 4.00 3.22 2.84
CA LEU A 174 3.64 3.58 1.47
C LEU A 174 2.58 2.61 0.98
N SER A 175 1.50 3.14 0.48
CA SER A 175 0.43 2.41 -0.20
C SER A 175 0.28 2.90 -1.64
N PRO A 176 -0.39 2.15 -2.53
CA PRO A 176 -0.77 2.67 -3.82
C PRO A 176 -1.55 3.98 -3.67
N LEU A 177 -1.44 4.88 -4.64
CA LEU A 177 -2.19 6.13 -4.63
C LEU A 177 -3.69 5.81 -4.67
N ASP A 178 -4.46 6.44 -3.79
CA ASP A 178 -5.92 6.43 -3.94
C ASP A 178 -6.35 7.35 -5.10
N PHE A 179 -7.65 7.37 -5.41
CA PHE A 179 -8.14 8.14 -6.55
C PHE A 179 -7.89 9.65 -6.40
N ARG A 180 -7.96 10.20 -5.18
CA ARG A 180 -7.66 11.61 -4.92
C ARG A 180 -6.17 11.90 -5.19
N GLU A 181 -5.28 11.09 -4.64
CA GLU A 181 -3.83 11.22 -4.86
C GLU A 181 -3.46 11.03 -6.34
N TYR A 182 -4.18 10.13 -7.04
CA TYR A 182 -4.05 9.99 -8.48
C TYR A 182 -4.42 11.27 -9.23
N LEU A 183 -5.52 11.95 -8.85
CA LEU A 183 -5.90 13.24 -9.43
C LEU A 183 -4.87 14.33 -9.10
N GLU A 184 -4.40 14.40 -7.86
CA GLU A 184 -3.34 15.34 -7.45
C GLU A 184 -2.09 15.21 -8.31
N LEU A 185 -1.78 13.99 -8.76
CA LEU A 185 -0.63 13.70 -9.60
C LEU A 185 -0.88 13.96 -11.08
N THR A 186 -2.05 13.59 -11.61
CA THR A 186 -2.30 13.54 -13.06
C THR A 186 -3.05 14.75 -13.60
N ASP A 187 -4.01 15.27 -12.84
CA ASP A 187 -4.80 16.46 -13.17
C ASP A 187 -5.37 17.14 -11.92
N PRO A 188 -4.57 17.93 -11.19
CA PRO A 188 -5.01 18.63 -9.99
C PRO A 188 -6.17 19.62 -10.24
N SER A 189 -6.37 20.07 -11.49
CA SER A 189 -7.44 21.01 -11.83
C SER A 189 -8.84 20.43 -11.60
N LEU A 190 -8.99 19.10 -11.74
CA LEU A 190 -10.23 18.39 -11.48
C LEU A 190 -10.66 18.43 -10.01
N LEU A 191 -9.73 18.57 -9.08
CA LEU A 191 -10.04 18.72 -7.66
C LEU A 191 -10.64 20.11 -7.35
N SER A 192 -10.41 21.11 -8.20
CA SER A 192 -10.93 22.48 -8.07
C SER A 192 -12.21 22.66 -8.87
N SER A 193 -12.24 22.23 -10.14
CA SER A 193 -13.38 22.39 -11.03
C SER A 193 -14.56 21.53 -10.64
N MET A 194 -14.27 20.30 -10.16
CA MET A 194 -15.28 19.28 -9.82
C MET A 194 -16.26 18.98 -10.97
N ASP A 195 -15.76 19.08 -12.19
CA ASP A 195 -16.52 18.70 -13.37
C ASP A 195 -16.72 17.18 -13.39
N VAL A 196 -17.96 16.76 -13.31
CA VAL A 196 -18.34 15.35 -13.11
C VAL A 196 -17.94 14.50 -14.30
N GLY A 197 -18.08 14.98 -15.53
CA GLY A 197 -17.71 14.22 -16.75
C GLY A 197 -16.22 13.84 -16.78
N PRO A 198 -15.31 14.81 -16.71
CA PRO A 198 -13.87 14.55 -16.59
C PRO A 198 -13.48 13.71 -15.38
N LEU A 199 -14.16 13.85 -14.22
CA LEU A 199 -13.92 13.01 -13.07
C LEU A 199 -14.23 11.53 -13.35
N PHE A 200 -15.33 11.21 -14.07
CA PHE A 200 -15.62 9.84 -14.49
C PHE A 200 -14.55 9.31 -15.44
N ALA A 201 -14.12 10.10 -16.43
CA ALA A 201 -13.07 9.70 -17.36
C ALA A 201 -11.73 9.43 -16.65
N ALA A 202 -11.39 10.27 -15.66
CA ALA A 202 -10.22 10.07 -14.82
C ALA A 202 -10.34 8.80 -13.95
N PHE A 203 -11.53 8.52 -13.43
CA PHE A 203 -11.77 7.31 -12.64
C PHE A 203 -11.71 6.04 -13.51
N ASP A 204 -12.23 6.06 -14.72
CA ASP A 204 -12.08 4.96 -15.68
C ASP A 204 -10.60 4.70 -16.01
N SER A 205 -9.78 5.75 -16.08
CA SER A 205 -8.32 5.63 -16.23
C SER A 205 -7.67 5.03 -14.98
N TYR A 206 -8.08 5.50 -13.80
CA TYR A 206 -7.63 4.95 -12.52
C TYR A 206 -7.98 3.46 -12.36
N LEU A 207 -9.18 3.03 -12.76
CA LEU A 207 -9.58 1.62 -12.72
C LEU A 207 -8.74 0.72 -13.64
N LYS A 208 -8.03 1.30 -14.63
CA LYS A 208 -7.10 0.58 -15.53
C LYS A 208 -5.68 0.49 -14.96
N CYS A 209 -5.14 1.59 -14.42
CA CYS A 209 -3.74 1.69 -13.98
C CYS A 209 -3.56 1.65 -12.45
N GLY A 210 -4.63 1.79 -11.68
CA GLY A 210 -4.55 1.89 -10.22
C GLY A 210 -3.70 3.05 -9.74
N GLY A 211 -3.16 2.90 -8.54
CA GLY A 211 -2.29 3.87 -7.86
C GLY A 211 -0.80 3.55 -7.94
N HIS A 212 -0.37 2.59 -8.75
CA HIS A 212 1.05 2.28 -8.93
C HIS A 212 1.69 3.21 -9.96
N LEU A 213 2.70 4.00 -9.56
CA LEU A 213 3.35 5.02 -10.40
C LEU A 213 3.83 4.47 -11.75
N ARG A 214 4.33 3.23 -11.79
CA ARG A 214 4.77 2.58 -13.02
C ARG A 214 3.61 2.35 -13.98
N ALA A 215 2.47 1.89 -13.48
CA ALA A 215 1.28 1.65 -14.31
C ALA A 215 0.64 2.97 -14.75
N ILE A 216 0.60 3.98 -13.88
CA ILE A 216 0.14 5.34 -14.20
C ILE A 216 0.98 5.91 -15.35
N ASN A 217 2.30 5.91 -15.23
CA ASN A 217 3.19 6.41 -16.27
C ASN A 217 3.04 5.63 -17.58
N SER A 218 2.95 4.29 -17.51
CA SER A 218 2.74 3.45 -18.69
C SER A 218 1.44 3.81 -19.42
N LEU A 219 0.32 3.94 -18.71
CA LEU A 219 -0.96 4.33 -19.29
C LEU A 219 -0.89 5.70 -19.98
N HIS A 220 -0.35 6.70 -19.30
CA HIS A 220 -0.36 8.07 -19.78
C HIS A 220 0.71 8.39 -20.85
N GLN A 221 1.75 7.58 -20.95
CA GLN A 221 2.76 7.70 -22.01
C GLN A 221 2.39 6.93 -23.28
N GLN A 222 1.68 5.79 -23.14
CA GLN A 222 1.44 4.83 -24.23
C GLN A 222 -0.04 4.66 -24.58
N GLY A 223 -0.98 5.29 -23.84
CA GLY A 223 -2.43 5.10 -24.02
C GLY A 223 -2.98 3.80 -23.40
N ALA A 224 -2.10 2.90 -22.98
CA ALA A 224 -2.44 1.67 -22.29
C ALA A 224 -1.34 1.26 -21.32
N VAL A 225 -1.66 0.45 -20.30
CA VAL A 225 -0.64 -0.17 -19.45
C VAL A 225 0.06 -1.27 -20.25
N SER A 226 1.38 -1.21 -20.36
CA SER A 226 2.17 -2.13 -21.18
C SER A 226 2.18 -3.55 -20.60
N GLU A 227 2.30 -4.57 -21.48
CA GLU A 227 2.44 -5.97 -21.08
C GLU A 227 3.69 -6.19 -20.21
N ALA A 228 4.78 -5.45 -20.45
CA ALA A 228 5.99 -5.49 -19.62
C ALA A 228 5.72 -5.01 -18.18
N THR A 229 4.80 -4.05 -18.00
CA THR A 229 4.38 -3.60 -16.67
C THR A 229 3.60 -4.69 -15.96
N PHE A 230 2.61 -5.32 -16.61
CA PHE A 230 1.88 -6.45 -16.03
C PHE A 230 2.81 -7.61 -15.68
N ALA A 231 3.70 -8.01 -16.59
CA ALA A 231 4.68 -9.08 -16.37
C ALA A 231 5.58 -8.80 -15.16
N THR A 232 6.02 -7.56 -14.97
CA THR A 232 6.83 -7.16 -13.81
C THR A 232 6.10 -7.41 -12.50
N PHE A 233 4.83 -7.04 -12.40
CA PHE A 233 4.05 -7.19 -11.17
C PHE A 233 3.66 -8.65 -10.92
N GLU A 234 3.32 -9.41 -11.96
CA GLU A 234 3.10 -10.85 -11.85
C GLU A 234 4.36 -11.56 -11.34
N GLN A 235 5.51 -11.32 -11.96
CA GLN A 235 6.80 -11.89 -11.55
C GLN A 235 7.15 -11.52 -10.10
N TRP A 236 6.84 -10.29 -9.68
CA TRP A 236 6.99 -9.90 -8.30
C TRP A 236 6.14 -10.76 -7.37
N ILE A 237 4.82 -10.88 -7.64
CA ILE A 237 3.91 -11.66 -6.79
C ILE A 237 4.39 -13.12 -6.71
N ARG A 238 4.69 -13.74 -7.84
CA ARG A 238 5.21 -15.13 -7.92
C ARG A 238 6.50 -15.28 -7.12
N GLY A 239 7.48 -14.45 -7.39
CA GLY A 239 8.81 -14.52 -6.77
C GLY A 239 8.78 -14.33 -5.25
N ASP A 240 7.88 -13.51 -4.71
CA ASP A 240 7.73 -13.36 -3.26
C ASP A 240 7.15 -14.59 -2.59
N PHE A 241 6.28 -15.34 -3.27
CA PHE A 241 5.77 -16.62 -2.77
C PHE A 241 6.82 -17.72 -2.90
N GLU A 242 7.51 -17.83 -4.03
CA GLU A 242 8.57 -18.81 -4.27
C GLU A 242 9.73 -18.67 -3.26
N LYS A 243 10.19 -17.45 -2.99
CA LYS A 243 11.22 -17.17 -1.98
C LYS A 243 10.85 -17.65 -0.57
N ARG A 244 9.57 -17.77 -0.28
CA ARG A 244 9.04 -18.27 1.00
C ARG A 244 8.67 -19.74 0.95
N GLY A 245 9.10 -20.46 -0.09
CA GLY A 245 8.82 -21.89 -0.27
C GLY A 245 7.36 -22.21 -0.53
N LYS A 246 6.57 -21.24 -1.04
CA LYS A 246 5.15 -21.41 -1.35
C LYS A 246 4.96 -21.92 -2.78
N ASN A 247 3.98 -22.80 -2.96
CA ASN A 247 3.64 -23.36 -4.26
C ASN A 247 2.80 -22.34 -5.06
N VAL A 248 3.28 -21.97 -6.24
CA VAL A 248 2.61 -20.97 -7.11
C VAL A 248 1.30 -21.50 -7.70
N ASN A 249 1.18 -22.80 -7.97
CA ASN A 249 -0.08 -23.37 -8.46
C ASN A 249 -1.17 -23.26 -7.41
N GLN A 250 -0.84 -23.53 -6.12
CA GLN A 250 -1.76 -23.29 -5.02
C GLN A 250 -2.14 -21.82 -4.89
N LEU A 251 -1.20 -20.89 -5.10
CA LEU A 251 -1.47 -19.47 -5.12
C LEU A 251 -2.49 -19.13 -6.21
N CYS A 252 -2.32 -19.64 -7.45
CA CYS A 252 -3.27 -19.41 -8.54
C CYS A 252 -4.68 -19.92 -8.20
N LEU A 253 -4.81 -21.12 -7.62
CA LEU A 253 -6.09 -21.66 -7.20
C LEU A 253 -6.76 -20.82 -6.10
N ILE A 254 -5.99 -20.33 -5.14
CA ILE A 254 -6.46 -19.44 -4.07
C ILE A 254 -6.92 -18.11 -4.65
N LEU A 255 -6.11 -17.48 -5.50
CA LEU A 255 -6.45 -16.21 -6.16
C LEU A 255 -7.71 -16.37 -7.03
N LYS A 256 -7.84 -17.49 -7.78
CA LYS A 256 -9.04 -17.79 -8.55
C LYS A 256 -10.29 -17.82 -7.67
N SER A 257 -10.25 -18.56 -6.54
CA SER A 257 -11.39 -18.66 -5.64
C SER A 257 -11.80 -17.31 -5.04
N ILE A 258 -10.82 -16.43 -4.78
CA ILE A 258 -11.05 -15.06 -4.29
C ILE A 258 -11.67 -14.20 -5.39
N VAL A 259 -11.13 -14.24 -6.61
CA VAL A 259 -11.63 -13.47 -7.76
C VAL A 259 -13.08 -13.85 -8.09
N GLU A 260 -13.42 -15.14 -8.06
CA GLU A 260 -14.78 -15.63 -8.30
C GLU A 260 -15.80 -15.20 -7.24
N THR A 261 -15.32 -14.68 -6.11
CA THR A 261 -16.16 -14.27 -4.96
C THR A 261 -16.03 -12.80 -4.59
N LEU A 262 -15.42 -11.99 -5.46
CA LEU A 262 -15.32 -10.55 -5.25
C LEU A 262 -16.71 -9.93 -5.05
N GLY A 263 -16.79 -8.96 -4.13
CA GLY A 263 -18.06 -8.34 -3.72
C GLY A 263 -18.96 -9.23 -2.86
N SER A 264 -18.61 -10.51 -2.60
CA SER A 264 -19.41 -11.44 -1.81
C SER A 264 -18.83 -11.68 -0.43
N GLN A 265 -19.71 -12.02 0.51
CA GLN A 265 -19.31 -12.45 1.84
C GLN A 265 -18.91 -13.93 1.82
N VAL A 266 -17.69 -14.22 2.23
CA VAL A 266 -17.13 -15.56 2.20
C VAL A 266 -16.48 -15.95 3.54
N THR A 267 -16.42 -17.23 3.81
CA THR A 267 -15.63 -17.79 4.91
C THR A 267 -14.40 -18.50 4.36
N TYR A 268 -13.35 -18.63 5.15
CA TYR A 268 -12.20 -19.45 4.74
C TYR A 268 -12.62 -20.89 4.40
N SER A 269 -13.60 -21.45 5.15
CA SER A 269 -14.09 -22.81 4.89
C SER A 269 -14.78 -22.91 3.53
N SER A 270 -15.62 -21.92 3.14
CA SER A 270 -16.30 -21.94 1.83
C SER A 270 -15.31 -21.77 0.67
N LEU A 271 -14.29 -20.91 0.83
CA LEU A 271 -13.24 -20.75 -0.18
C LEU A 271 -12.37 -22.00 -0.31
N THR A 272 -11.96 -22.58 0.81
CA THR A 272 -11.17 -23.84 0.82
C THR A 272 -11.92 -24.98 0.14
N SER A 273 -13.24 -25.12 0.41
CA SER A 273 -14.07 -26.14 -0.24
C SER A 273 -14.20 -25.94 -1.75
N ARG A 274 -14.13 -24.71 -2.25
CA ARG A 274 -14.12 -24.43 -3.71
C ARG A 274 -12.83 -24.86 -4.38
N VAL A 275 -11.70 -24.71 -3.69
CA VAL A 275 -10.39 -25.13 -4.21
C VAL A 275 -10.22 -26.65 -4.12
N GLY A 276 -10.72 -27.29 -3.07
CA GLY A 276 -10.76 -28.74 -2.91
C GLY A 276 -9.44 -29.40 -2.47
N GLU A 277 -8.31 -28.89 -2.97
CA GLU A 277 -6.98 -29.55 -2.80
C GLU A 277 -6.09 -28.90 -1.74
N ILE A 278 -6.57 -27.85 -1.08
CA ILE A 278 -5.77 -27.03 -0.16
C ILE A 278 -6.39 -27.08 1.23
N SER A 279 -5.57 -27.33 2.27
CA SER A 279 -6.04 -27.30 3.64
C SER A 279 -6.43 -25.87 4.07
N LYS A 280 -7.40 -25.75 4.99
CA LYS A 280 -7.81 -24.44 5.51
C LYS A 280 -6.66 -23.66 6.16
N PRO A 281 -5.76 -24.26 6.98
CA PRO A 281 -4.59 -23.56 7.48
C PRO A 281 -3.67 -23.01 6.38
N THR A 282 -3.43 -23.80 5.34
CA THR A 282 -2.65 -23.38 4.17
C THR A 282 -3.31 -22.19 3.47
N PHE A 283 -4.63 -22.26 3.25
CA PHE A 283 -5.38 -21.17 2.62
C PHE A 283 -5.25 -19.86 3.41
N ILE A 284 -5.42 -19.92 4.75
CA ILE A 284 -5.28 -18.77 5.65
C ILE A 284 -3.86 -18.19 5.59
N ASP A 285 -2.85 -19.04 5.56
CA ASP A 285 -1.45 -18.62 5.50
C ASP A 285 -1.12 -17.88 4.18
N TYR A 286 -1.64 -18.37 3.04
CA TYR A 286 -1.50 -17.68 1.76
C TYR A 286 -2.23 -16.34 1.74
N CYS A 287 -3.47 -16.29 2.24
CA CYS A 287 -4.20 -15.01 2.37
C CYS A 287 -3.45 -14.02 3.27
N GLY A 288 -2.95 -14.48 4.41
CA GLY A 288 -2.14 -13.66 5.29
C GLY A 288 -0.86 -13.14 4.63
N LEU A 289 -0.24 -13.91 3.74
CA LEU A 289 0.90 -13.43 2.96
C LEU A 289 0.49 -12.40 1.91
N LEU A 290 -0.62 -12.61 1.20
CA LEU A 290 -1.18 -11.64 0.25
C LEU A 290 -1.51 -10.30 0.94
N GLU A 291 -2.04 -10.35 2.17
CA GLU A 291 -2.31 -9.15 2.98
C GLU A 291 -1.03 -8.44 3.42
N ARG A 292 -0.01 -9.19 3.84
CA ARG A 292 1.30 -8.63 4.24
C ARG A 292 2.04 -7.94 3.10
N LEU A 293 1.82 -8.39 1.87
CA LEU A 293 2.41 -7.83 0.65
C LEU A 293 1.59 -6.68 0.04
N ASP A 294 0.52 -6.25 0.71
CA ASP A 294 -0.41 -5.21 0.23
C ASP A 294 -1.06 -5.57 -1.14
N ILE A 295 -1.32 -6.85 -1.37
CA ILE A 295 -2.02 -7.34 -2.56
C ILE A 295 -3.52 -7.38 -2.29
N LEU A 296 -3.91 -7.97 -1.16
CA LEU A 296 -5.28 -8.11 -0.68
C LEU A 296 -5.48 -7.43 0.67
N PHE A 297 -6.71 -7.17 0.99
CA PHE A 297 -7.19 -6.95 2.35
C PHE A 297 -8.58 -7.53 2.53
N ASP A 298 -8.95 -7.81 3.77
CA ASP A 298 -10.32 -8.17 4.12
C ASP A 298 -11.06 -7.04 4.82
N LEU A 299 -12.37 -7.02 4.63
CA LEU A 299 -13.32 -6.34 5.51
C LEU A 299 -14.03 -7.40 6.34
N GLN A 300 -13.93 -7.30 7.66
CA GLN A 300 -14.65 -8.15 8.60
C GLN A 300 -16.06 -7.61 8.85
N ALA A 301 -16.98 -8.48 9.26
CA ALA A 301 -18.31 -8.04 9.66
C ALA A 301 -18.21 -7.08 10.86
N PHE A 302 -18.91 -5.94 10.80
CA PHE A 302 -18.91 -4.94 11.86
C PHE A 302 -19.73 -5.38 13.07
N ASP A 303 -19.12 -5.39 14.25
CA ASP A 303 -19.81 -5.53 15.53
C ASP A 303 -20.16 -4.13 16.06
N GLN A 304 -21.45 -3.76 15.99
CA GLN A 304 -21.91 -2.43 16.37
C GLN A 304 -21.76 -2.14 17.88
N ASN A 305 -21.87 -3.17 18.71
CA ASN A 305 -21.79 -3.01 20.17
C ASN A 305 -20.33 -2.76 20.59
N LYS A 306 -19.40 -3.53 20.03
CA LYS A 306 -17.98 -3.44 20.37
C LYS A 306 -17.21 -2.44 19.51
N LYS A 307 -17.80 -2.01 18.37
CA LYS A 307 -17.14 -1.15 17.34
C LYS A 307 -15.84 -1.73 16.81
N ILE A 308 -15.80 -3.04 16.57
CA ILE A 308 -14.66 -3.79 16.02
C ILE A 308 -15.14 -4.77 14.95
N GLY A 309 -14.18 -5.41 14.25
CA GLY A 309 -14.47 -6.53 13.34
C GLY A 309 -14.84 -7.80 14.10
N PHE A 310 -15.65 -8.64 13.48
CA PHE A 310 -16.03 -9.94 14.00
C PHE A 310 -15.23 -11.07 13.30
N PRO A 311 -14.09 -11.53 13.83
CA PRO A 311 -13.14 -12.39 13.11
C PRO A 311 -13.70 -13.75 12.69
N ARG A 312 -14.72 -14.25 13.40
CA ARG A 312 -15.33 -15.59 13.19
C ARG A 312 -16.44 -15.58 12.13
N LYS A 313 -16.92 -14.40 11.72
CA LYS A 313 -17.94 -14.28 10.66
C LYS A 313 -17.30 -14.30 9.27
N ALA A 314 -18.15 -14.33 8.24
CA ALA A 314 -17.73 -14.13 6.86
C ALA A 314 -17.04 -12.78 6.70
N ARG A 315 -16.24 -12.67 5.67
CA ARG A 315 -15.46 -11.47 5.30
C ARG A 315 -15.62 -11.17 3.84
N LYS A 316 -15.34 -9.94 3.43
CA LYS A 316 -15.23 -9.56 2.01
C LYS A 316 -13.76 -9.36 1.70
N PHE A 317 -13.25 -9.99 0.65
CA PHE A 317 -11.89 -9.78 0.16
C PHE A 317 -11.89 -8.72 -0.93
N HIS A 318 -10.90 -7.83 -0.87
CA HIS A 318 -10.65 -6.80 -1.86
C HIS A 318 -9.17 -6.77 -2.22
N PHE A 319 -8.87 -6.42 -3.45
CA PHE A 319 -7.52 -6.03 -3.83
C PHE A 319 -7.26 -4.58 -3.43
N TRP A 320 -6.06 -4.29 -2.92
CA TRP A 320 -5.69 -2.92 -2.55
C TRP A 320 -5.71 -1.96 -3.73
N ASP A 321 -5.55 -2.47 -4.93
CA ASP A 321 -5.34 -1.65 -6.11
C ASP A 321 -6.03 -2.27 -7.34
N PRO A 322 -6.75 -1.47 -8.17
CA PRO A 322 -7.41 -1.95 -9.38
C PRO A 322 -6.46 -2.58 -10.41
N PHE A 323 -5.23 -2.06 -10.51
CA PHE A 323 -4.22 -2.59 -11.43
C PHE A 323 -3.69 -3.96 -10.96
N ILE A 324 -3.54 -4.16 -9.65
CA ILE A 324 -3.14 -5.46 -9.10
C ILE A 324 -4.23 -6.51 -9.41
N LEU A 325 -5.51 -6.18 -9.24
CA LEU A 325 -6.60 -7.08 -9.64
C LEU A 325 -6.51 -7.40 -11.14
N GLU A 326 -6.31 -6.40 -12.00
CA GLU A 326 -6.15 -6.62 -13.44
C GLU A 326 -4.98 -7.55 -13.77
N THR A 327 -3.84 -7.35 -13.10
CA THR A 327 -2.64 -8.20 -13.24
C THR A 327 -2.96 -9.65 -12.87
N VAL A 328 -3.64 -9.87 -11.76
CA VAL A 328 -4.05 -11.20 -11.31
C VAL A 328 -5.05 -11.84 -12.30
N LEU A 329 -6.03 -11.09 -12.77
CA LEU A 329 -7.00 -11.60 -13.76
C LEU A 329 -6.32 -12.06 -15.07
N ARG A 330 -5.39 -11.27 -15.60
CA ARG A 330 -4.60 -11.62 -16.78
C ARG A 330 -3.73 -12.85 -16.55
N TRP A 331 -3.11 -12.95 -15.37
CA TRP A 331 -2.34 -14.12 -14.99
C TRP A 331 -3.21 -15.37 -14.91
N LEU A 332 -4.31 -15.33 -14.18
CA LEU A 332 -5.22 -16.48 -14.02
C LEU A 332 -5.86 -16.91 -15.34
N LYS A 333 -6.15 -15.97 -16.26
CA LYS A 333 -6.67 -16.28 -17.59
C LYS A 333 -5.69 -17.13 -18.39
N ARG A 334 -4.39 -16.87 -18.30
CA ARG A 334 -3.35 -17.66 -18.98
C ARG A 334 -3.13 -19.04 -18.36
N GLU A 335 -3.12 -19.11 -17.01
CA GLU A 335 -2.75 -20.35 -16.29
C GLU A 335 -3.93 -21.30 -16.09
N LEU A 336 -5.13 -20.78 -15.84
CA LEU A 336 -6.28 -21.58 -15.38
C LEU A 336 -7.52 -21.46 -16.26
N PHE A 337 -7.43 -20.85 -17.42
CA PHE A 337 -8.55 -20.67 -18.35
C PHE A 337 -9.82 -20.15 -17.64
N VAL A 338 -9.69 -19.09 -16.83
CA VAL A 338 -10.85 -18.44 -16.18
C VAL A 338 -11.82 -17.97 -17.27
N PRO A 339 -13.13 -18.25 -17.16
CA PRO A 339 -14.11 -17.91 -18.19
C PRO A 339 -14.09 -16.44 -18.59
N GLU A 340 -14.25 -16.15 -19.88
CA GLU A 340 -14.51 -14.81 -20.38
C GLU A 340 -15.91 -14.36 -19.95
N GLY A 341 -16.07 -13.09 -19.58
CA GLY A 341 -17.38 -12.48 -19.35
C GLY A 341 -17.64 -11.92 -17.97
N ILE A 342 -16.70 -12.03 -17.01
CA ILE A 342 -16.84 -11.31 -15.74
C ILE A 342 -16.31 -9.90 -15.94
N ASP A 343 -17.21 -8.89 -15.90
CA ASP A 343 -16.79 -7.49 -15.82
C ASP A 343 -16.26 -7.20 -14.39
N PRO A 344 -14.95 -6.95 -14.21
CA PRO A 344 -14.38 -6.66 -12.90
C PRO A 344 -14.62 -5.23 -12.43
N THR A 345 -15.20 -4.37 -13.26
CA THR A 345 -15.33 -2.93 -12.98
C THR A 345 -16.14 -2.63 -11.73
N PRO A 346 -17.29 -3.27 -11.45
CA PRO A 346 -17.99 -3.05 -10.18
C PRO A 346 -17.15 -3.42 -8.95
N ALA A 347 -16.46 -4.56 -9.01
CA ALA A 347 -15.60 -5.02 -7.92
C ALA A 347 -14.38 -4.09 -7.72
N LYS A 348 -13.79 -3.57 -8.81
CA LYS A 348 -12.72 -2.55 -8.74
C LYS A 348 -13.21 -1.25 -8.12
N ALA A 349 -14.42 -0.80 -8.47
CA ALA A 349 -15.02 0.41 -7.91
C ALA A 349 -15.30 0.26 -6.41
N GLU A 350 -15.90 -0.86 -5.98
CA GLU A 350 -16.10 -1.17 -4.56
C GLU A 350 -14.78 -1.26 -3.80
N ALA A 351 -13.78 -1.96 -4.36
CA ALA A 351 -12.45 -2.08 -3.77
C ALA A 351 -11.74 -0.72 -3.63
N ALA A 352 -11.87 0.19 -4.61
CA ALA A 352 -11.31 1.53 -4.55
C ALA A 352 -11.89 2.35 -3.38
N VAL A 353 -13.21 2.25 -3.15
CA VAL A 353 -13.88 2.89 -2.00
C VAL A 353 -13.39 2.25 -0.69
N ALA A 354 -13.43 0.92 -0.60
CA ALA A 354 -13.01 0.20 0.60
C ALA A 354 -11.54 0.48 0.96
N ALA A 355 -10.63 0.51 -0.03
CA ALA A 355 -9.21 0.84 0.15
C ALA A 355 -9.01 2.28 0.62
N ALA A 356 -9.71 3.26 0.03
CA ALA A 356 -9.62 4.66 0.44
C ALA A 356 -10.01 4.87 1.91
N PHE A 357 -11.06 4.17 2.38
CA PHE A 357 -11.44 4.20 3.79
C PHE A 357 -10.44 3.44 4.67
N LYS A 358 -10.04 2.22 4.28
CA LYS A 358 -9.13 1.39 5.08
C LYS A 358 -7.74 2.01 5.23
N LYS A 359 -7.30 2.82 4.27
CA LYS A 359 -6.06 3.59 4.33
C LYS A 359 -6.04 4.61 5.48
N LYS A 360 -7.22 5.18 5.81
CA LYS A 360 -7.36 6.29 6.77
C LYS A 360 -8.05 5.89 8.08
N PHE A 361 -8.94 4.88 8.05
CA PHE A 361 -9.82 4.52 9.16
C PHE A 361 -9.93 3.00 9.34
N PRO A 362 -10.27 2.51 10.54
CA PRO A 362 -10.77 1.15 10.71
C PRO A 362 -12.02 0.95 9.84
N ALA A 363 -11.97 -0.02 8.92
CA ALA A 363 -13.03 -0.27 7.95
C ALA A 363 -13.50 -1.72 8.01
N TYR A 364 -14.81 -1.90 7.86
CA TYR A 364 -15.56 -3.14 7.98
C TYR A 364 -16.65 -3.19 6.92
N TYR A 365 -17.40 -4.30 6.81
CA TYR A 365 -18.70 -4.34 6.14
C TYR A 365 -19.82 -4.61 7.15
N HIS A 366 -21.05 -4.28 6.81
CA HIS A 366 -22.19 -4.58 7.69
C HIS A 366 -23.04 -5.72 7.14
N LYS A 367 -23.45 -6.62 8.03
CA LYS A 367 -24.41 -7.71 7.77
C LYS A 367 -25.53 -7.64 8.78
N GLY A 368 -26.69 -7.19 8.33
CA GLY A 368 -27.95 -7.20 9.07
C GLY A 368 -29.05 -7.97 8.33
N LYS A 369 -30.24 -7.41 8.20
CA LYS A 369 -31.28 -7.90 7.28
C LYS A 369 -30.87 -7.75 5.82
N GLY A 370 -30.05 -6.73 5.52
CA GLY A 370 -29.36 -6.51 4.27
C GLY A 370 -27.84 -6.41 4.50
N GLU A 371 -27.14 -5.94 3.49
CA GLU A 371 -25.69 -5.72 3.48
C GLU A 371 -25.38 -4.25 3.25
N ILE A 372 -24.24 -3.77 3.79
CA ILE A 372 -23.63 -2.49 3.45
C ILE A 372 -22.16 -2.77 3.20
N ASP A 373 -21.65 -2.31 2.06
CA ASP A 373 -20.34 -2.67 1.55
C ASP A 373 -19.19 -2.19 2.44
N VAL A 374 -19.27 -0.94 2.93
CA VAL A 374 -18.23 -0.36 3.79
C VAL A 374 -18.83 0.32 5.00
N VAL A 375 -18.30 0.02 6.19
CA VAL A 375 -18.55 0.74 7.44
C VAL A 375 -17.22 1.24 7.97
N ALA A 376 -17.00 2.54 7.93
CA ALA A 376 -15.77 3.15 8.44
C ALA A 376 -15.99 3.80 9.80
N LEU A 377 -15.04 3.67 10.72
CA LEU A 377 -15.07 4.34 12.02
C LEU A 377 -14.29 5.66 11.96
N VAL A 378 -15.00 6.74 11.62
CA VAL A 378 -14.46 8.10 11.58
C VAL A 378 -14.67 8.74 12.95
N ASN A 379 -13.61 9.12 13.64
CA ASN A 379 -13.67 9.65 15.00
C ASN A 379 -14.51 8.76 15.95
N ARG A 380 -14.37 7.42 15.82
CA ARG A 380 -15.12 6.40 16.58
C ARG A 380 -16.63 6.37 16.28
N LYS A 381 -17.12 7.07 15.26
CA LYS A 381 -18.51 7.04 14.80
C LYS A 381 -18.58 6.27 13.49
N PRO A 382 -19.55 5.36 13.31
CA PRO A 382 -19.68 4.61 12.08
C PRO A 382 -20.27 5.48 10.97
N VAL A 383 -19.68 5.40 9.78
CA VAL A 383 -20.19 5.95 8.52
C VAL A 383 -20.48 4.76 7.62
N PHE A 384 -21.67 4.74 6.99
CA PHE A 384 -22.16 3.61 6.22
C PHE A 384 -22.18 3.94 4.73
N ILE A 385 -21.54 3.11 3.90
CA ILE A 385 -21.35 3.36 2.49
C ILE A 385 -21.76 2.12 1.69
N GLU A 386 -22.68 2.29 0.78
CA GLU A 386 -23.04 1.29 -0.25
C GLU A 386 -22.49 1.73 -1.60
N VAL A 387 -21.95 0.81 -2.37
CA VAL A 387 -21.38 1.07 -3.69
C VAL A 387 -22.23 0.38 -4.75
N LYS A 388 -22.85 1.18 -5.62
CA LYS A 388 -23.62 0.67 -6.76
C LYS A 388 -23.06 1.24 -8.04
N TRP A 389 -22.17 0.48 -8.67
CA TRP A 389 -21.56 0.88 -9.96
C TRP A 389 -22.56 0.74 -11.12
N THR A 390 -23.74 1.34 -10.93
CA THR A 390 -24.83 1.43 -11.91
C THR A 390 -25.37 2.86 -11.95
N SER A 391 -26.01 3.23 -13.08
CA SER A 391 -26.66 4.55 -13.20
C SER A 391 -28.03 4.62 -12.54
N GLN A 392 -28.62 3.47 -12.19
CA GLN A 392 -29.94 3.41 -11.54
C GLN A 392 -29.85 2.74 -10.17
N VAL A 393 -30.35 3.42 -9.16
CA VAL A 393 -30.50 2.91 -7.79
C VAL A 393 -31.96 2.48 -7.60
N ARG A 394 -32.15 1.27 -7.10
CA ARG A 394 -33.47 0.72 -6.81
C ARG A 394 -33.81 0.88 -5.35
N PRO A 395 -35.10 1.04 -4.97
CA PRO A 395 -35.49 1.25 -3.54
C PRO A 395 -34.99 0.16 -2.59
N TRP A 396 -34.87 -1.08 -3.03
CA TRP A 396 -34.36 -2.19 -2.22
C TRP A 396 -32.86 -2.14 -1.98
N ASP A 397 -32.08 -1.43 -2.82
CA ASP A 397 -30.66 -1.22 -2.61
C ASP A 397 -30.36 -0.36 -1.37
N LEU A 398 -31.37 0.36 -0.88
CA LEU A 398 -31.27 1.30 0.24
C LEU A 398 -31.70 0.73 1.59
N GLY A 399 -32.15 -0.53 1.65
CA GLY A 399 -32.84 -1.10 2.82
C GLY A 399 -32.17 -0.82 4.16
N GLU A 400 -30.94 -1.22 4.35
CA GLU A 400 -30.19 -1.00 5.60
C GLU A 400 -29.68 0.45 5.75
N LEU A 401 -29.41 1.16 4.65
CA LEU A 401 -28.89 2.53 4.71
C LEU A 401 -29.93 3.53 5.26
N LYS A 402 -31.25 3.29 5.03
CA LYS A 402 -32.33 4.18 5.49
C LYS A 402 -32.36 4.34 7.01
N ILE A 403 -32.00 3.27 7.72
CA ILE A 403 -32.01 3.23 9.19
C ILE A 403 -30.66 3.57 9.83
N ARG A 404 -29.63 3.85 9.02
CA ARG A 404 -28.27 4.14 9.45
C ARG A 404 -27.88 5.57 9.12
N LYS A 405 -27.20 6.26 10.03
CA LYS A 405 -26.76 7.65 9.79
C LYS A 405 -25.38 7.89 10.42
N PRO A 406 -24.47 8.63 9.74
CA PRO A 406 -24.59 9.06 8.35
C PRO A 406 -24.45 7.89 7.37
N SER A 407 -25.17 7.97 6.25
CA SER A 407 -25.14 6.93 5.21
C SER A 407 -25.15 7.54 3.81
N PHE A 408 -24.39 6.90 2.91
CA PHE A 408 -24.23 7.32 1.52
C PHE A 408 -24.38 6.12 0.59
N ILE A 409 -24.95 6.35 -0.59
CA ILE A 409 -24.88 5.42 -1.70
C ILE A 409 -24.07 6.05 -2.82
N LEU A 410 -22.99 5.36 -3.23
CA LEU A 410 -22.09 5.83 -4.27
C LEU A 410 -22.44 5.16 -5.60
N THR A 411 -22.66 5.97 -6.62
CA THR A 411 -23.25 5.48 -7.89
C THR A 411 -22.43 5.87 -9.11
N LYS A 412 -22.75 5.26 -10.24
CA LYS A 412 -22.28 5.69 -11.57
C LYS A 412 -23.14 6.83 -12.16
N ASN A 413 -24.20 7.26 -11.45
CA ASN A 413 -25.00 8.41 -11.90
C ASN A 413 -24.18 9.70 -11.69
N PRO A 414 -24.08 10.58 -12.69
CA PRO A 414 -23.37 11.83 -12.59
C PRO A 414 -24.04 12.89 -11.69
N SER A 415 -25.29 12.67 -11.26
CA SER A 415 -26.04 13.62 -10.45
C SER A 415 -26.08 13.20 -8.98
N GLU A 416 -25.85 14.17 -8.09
CA GLU A 416 -26.16 14.03 -6.68
C GLU A 416 -27.65 14.14 -6.42
N GLY A 417 -28.13 13.52 -5.34
CA GLY A 417 -29.53 13.64 -4.95
C GLY A 417 -29.86 12.88 -3.67
N MET A 418 -31.12 13.00 -3.25
CA MET A 418 -31.66 12.22 -2.13
C MET A 418 -32.57 11.14 -2.69
N ILE A 419 -32.32 9.89 -2.31
CA ILE A 419 -33.18 8.75 -2.67
C ILE A 419 -33.66 8.14 -1.35
N ASP A 420 -34.97 8.25 -1.08
CA ASP A 420 -35.60 7.72 0.15
C ASP A 420 -34.85 8.07 1.45
N GLY A 421 -34.35 9.30 1.57
CA GLY A 421 -33.65 9.78 2.76
C GLY A 421 -32.15 9.34 2.86
N VAL A 422 -31.59 8.74 1.80
CA VAL A 422 -30.17 8.42 1.68
C VAL A 422 -29.54 9.33 0.62
N GLN A 423 -28.39 9.90 0.92
CA GLN A 423 -27.66 10.75 -0.02
C GLN A 423 -26.98 9.89 -1.10
N ALA A 424 -27.36 10.09 -2.35
CA ALA A 424 -26.72 9.48 -3.52
C ALA A 424 -25.68 10.43 -4.08
N ILE A 425 -24.45 9.94 -4.27
CA ILE A 425 -23.30 10.75 -4.70
C ILE A 425 -22.58 10.03 -5.85
N PRO A 426 -22.16 10.74 -6.91
CA PRO A 426 -21.28 10.17 -7.92
C PRO A 426 -19.99 9.65 -7.26
N LEU A 427 -19.66 8.36 -7.49
CA LEU A 427 -18.53 7.72 -6.80
C LEU A 427 -17.20 8.46 -6.99
N PRO A 428 -16.80 8.88 -8.22
CA PRO A 428 -15.55 9.62 -8.40
C PRO A 428 -15.54 10.96 -7.66
N PHE A 429 -16.68 11.65 -7.62
CA PHE A 429 -16.82 12.91 -6.90
C PHE A 429 -16.64 12.71 -5.38
N PHE A 430 -17.25 11.66 -4.82
CA PHE A 430 -17.09 11.33 -3.42
C PHE A 430 -15.62 11.03 -3.08
N LEU A 431 -14.93 10.17 -3.87
CA LEU A 431 -13.53 9.82 -3.61
C LEU A 431 -12.59 11.02 -3.73
N ALA A 432 -12.85 11.92 -4.67
CA ALA A 432 -12.08 13.16 -4.83
C ALA A 432 -12.19 14.10 -3.63
N ARG A 433 -13.31 14.06 -2.89
CA ARG A 433 -13.63 14.95 -1.75
C ARG A 433 -14.14 14.21 -0.52
N MET A 434 -13.71 13.00 -0.29
CA MET A 434 -14.18 12.16 0.81
C MET A 434 -14.19 12.90 2.16
N GLU A 435 -13.19 13.74 2.41
CA GLU A 435 -13.06 14.51 3.66
C GLU A 435 -14.19 15.52 3.92
N ASN A 436 -14.90 15.94 2.86
CA ASN A 436 -16.03 16.86 2.99
C ASN A 436 -17.34 16.17 3.44
N PHE A 437 -17.38 14.84 3.34
CA PHE A 437 -18.59 14.05 3.64
C PHE A 437 -18.51 13.29 4.97
N ILE A 438 -17.31 13.18 5.58
CA ILE A 438 -17.05 12.32 6.75
C ILE A 438 -16.40 13.07 7.92
#